data_e39f85efbd3c8124bce231a8fe3dac28
#
_entry.id   e39f85efbd3c8124bce231a8fe3dac28
#
_cell.length_a   1.000
_cell.length_b   1.000
_cell.length_c   1.000
_cell.angle_alpha   90.00
_cell.angle_beta   90.00
_cell.angle_gamma   90.00
#
_symmetry.space_group_name_H-M   'P 1'
#
loop_
_entity.id
_entity.type
_entity.pdbx_description
1 polymer ?
#
loop_
_entity_poly.entity_id
_entity_poly.type
_entity_poly.pdbx_seq_one_letter_code
_entity_poly.pdbx_strand_id
1 'polypeptide(L)'
;GSSKPAETTAAAETSAEAAETSAAEAESSEAAEETTGDLEDLTVGASPAPHAEILEAAREELAKKGYNLKIVEYTDYVQPNLALDAGDLDANYFQHLPYLEQFNEERGTKLVSAGAIHYEPFGIYAGKTASLDELADGAKVAVPNDATNEARALLLLEANGLLKLKDGAGLKATKTDIVENPKNLDILEVEAAQVPRSLPDVDVAVINGNY
;
A
#
# COMPACT_ATOMS: atom_id res chain seq x y z
N GLY A 1 -43.15 58.34 -9.25
CA GLY A 1 -42.89 59.12 -8.09
C GLY A 1 -41.80 58.48 -7.28
N SER A 2 -40.61 59.03 -7.37
CA SER A 2 -39.90 59.86 -6.38
C SER A 2 -39.90 59.21 -4.98
N SER A 3 -38.89 59.02 -4.29
CA SER A 3 -37.64 59.75 -4.07
C SER A 3 -36.71 58.91 -3.16
N LYS A 4 -35.43 59.03 -3.41
CA LYS A 4 -34.35 58.94 -2.48
C LYS A 4 -34.50 60.05 -1.37
N PRO A 5 -33.75 60.12 -0.25
CA PRO A 5 -32.41 59.66 0.00
C PRO A 5 -32.06 59.35 1.49
N ALA A 6 -30.76 59.15 1.66
CA ALA A 6 -29.81 59.61 2.67
C ALA A 6 -29.48 58.62 3.80
N GLU A 7 -28.23 58.22 3.80
CA GLU A 7 -27.08 58.64 4.61
C GLU A 7 -27.26 58.52 6.12
N THR A 8 -26.40 57.81 6.80
CA THR A 8 -25.24 58.42 7.47
C THR A 8 -24.54 57.39 8.38
N THR A 9 -23.25 57.25 8.17
CA THR A 9 -22.11 57.14 9.09
C THR A 9 -22.30 56.56 10.48
N ALA A 10 -21.47 55.62 10.80
CA ALA A 10 -20.55 55.74 11.92
C ALA A 10 -19.45 54.72 11.86
N ALA A 11 -18.33 55.24 11.87
CA ALA A 11 -17.00 54.77 11.97
C ALA A 11 -16.65 54.31 13.38
N ALA A 12 -15.59 53.47 13.35
CA ALA A 12 -14.56 53.34 14.37
C ALA A 12 -14.95 52.68 15.69
N GLU A 13 -14.38 51.54 15.84
CA GLU A 13 -13.49 51.11 16.92
C GLU A 13 -13.37 49.59 16.83
N THR A 14 -12.18 49.12 16.51
CA THR A 14 -11.33 48.34 17.39
C THR A 14 -10.12 47.82 16.65
N SER A 15 -9.05 48.50 16.83
CA SER A 15 -7.72 47.98 16.64
C SER A 15 -7.16 47.67 18.03
N ALA A 16 -7.10 46.40 18.44
CA ALA A 16 -6.23 45.97 19.54
C ALA A 16 -6.24 44.46 19.84
N GLU A 17 -6.48 43.57 18.87
CA GLU A 17 -6.43 42.13 19.17
C GLU A 17 -5.68 41.27 18.11
N ALA A 18 -4.88 41.88 17.27
CA ALA A 18 -4.13 41.21 16.22
C ALA A 18 -2.59 41.14 16.47
N ALA A 19 -2.10 41.50 17.66
CA ALA A 19 -0.66 41.61 17.90
C ALA A 19 -0.04 40.49 18.76
N GLU A 20 -0.83 39.61 19.37
CA GLU A 20 -0.31 38.53 20.24
C GLU A 20 -0.27 37.12 19.60
N THR A 21 -0.89 36.91 18.45
CA THR A 21 -0.85 35.60 17.76
C THR A 21 0.29 35.45 16.76
N SER A 22 0.99 36.50 16.41
CA SER A 22 2.09 36.42 15.43
C SER A 22 3.46 36.07 16.01
N ALA A 23 3.63 36.15 17.32
CA ALA A 23 4.90 35.85 17.97
C ALA A 23 5.10 34.37 18.31
N ALA A 24 4.01 33.60 18.46
CA ALA A 24 4.08 32.17 18.76
C ALA A 24 4.29 31.29 17.50
N GLU A 25 3.86 31.76 16.32
CA GLU A 25 4.10 31.06 15.06
C GLU A 25 5.53 31.24 14.52
N ALA A 26 6.20 32.35 14.88
CA ALA A 26 7.56 32.59 14.45
C ALA A 26 8.60 31.75 15.23
N GLU A 27 8.36 31.45 16.51
CA GLU A 27 9.25 30.58 17.30
C GLU A 27 9.15 29.11 16.91
N SER A 28 8.00 28.67 16.43
CA SER A 28 7.79 27.30 15.94
C SER A 28 8.45 27.04 14.58
N SER A 29 8.59 28.03 13.73
CA SER A 29 9.23 27.89 12.43
C SER A 29 10.75 27.94 12.49
N GLU A 30 11.33 28.70 13.43
CA GLU A 30 12.79 28.73 13.63
C GLU A 30 13.34 27.42 14.22
N ALA A 31 12.61 26.77 15.13
CA ALA A 31 13.01 25.49 15.70
C ALA A 31 12.95 24.33 14.67
N ALA A 32 12.11 24.45 13.65
CA ALA A 32 12.03 23.47 12.56
C ALA A 32 13.14 23.64 11.51
N GLU A 33 13.62 24.86 11.29
CA GLU A 33 14.74 25.15 10.35
C GLU A 33 16.10 24.75 10.91
N GLU A 34 16.33 24.84 12.22
CA GLU A 34 17.61 24.45 12.85
C GLU A 34 17.85 22.92 12.81
N THR A 35 16.82 22.09 12.71
CA THR A 35 16.94 20.62 12.66
C THR A 35 17.13 20.06 11.25
N THR A 36 16.86 20.84 10.18
CA THR A 36 16.96 20.37 8.79
C THR A 36 18.36 20.55 8.17
N GLY A 37 19.24 21.36 8.75
CA GLY A 37 20.56 21.68 8.20
C GLY A 37 21.61 20.56 8.30
N ASP A 38 21.46 19.63 9.25
CA ASP A 38 22.44 18.58 9.57
C ASP A 38 21.90 17.16 9.40
N LEU A 39 20.79 16.96 8.66
CA LEU A 39 20.17 15.65 8.49
C LEU A 39 20.74 14.92 7.27
N GLU A 40 21.02 13.65 7.45
CA GLU A 40 21.37 12.74 6.37
C GLU A 40 20.11 12.24 5.65
N ASP A 41 20.10 12.31 4.32
CA ASP A 41 18.98 11.80 3.54
C ASP A 41 18.86 10.27 3.65
N LEU A 42 17.67 9.81 3.97
CA LEU A 42 17.28 8.40 3.97
C LEU A 42 16.12 8.22 3.00
N THR A 43 16.38 7.63 1.85
CA THR A 43 15.38 7.44 0.79
C THR A 43 14.78 6.04 0.86
N VAL A 44 13.49 5.95 1.11
CA VAL A 44 12.77 4.69 1.29
C VAL A 44 11.65 4.57 0.27
N GLY A 45 11.67 3.49 -0.51
CA GLY A 45 10.58 3.15 -1.41
C GLY A 45 9.47 2.41 -0.68
N ALA A 46 8.21 2.75 -0.97
CA ALA A 46 7.07 2.16 -0.29
C ALA A 46 5.82 2.11 -1.17
N SER A 47 4.91 1.19 -0.84
CA SER A 47 3.54 1.26 -1.37
C SER A 47 2.81 2.45 -0.72
N PRO A 48 1.86 3.10 -1.43
CA PRO A 48 1.17 4.28 -0.91
C PRO A 48 0.44 4.05 0.42
N ALA A 49 -0.26 2.92 0.55
CA ALA A 49 -1.00 2.55 1.76
C ALA A 49 -0.80 1.07 2.08
N PRO A 50 -0.60 0.70 3.34
CA PRO A 50 -0.40 1.56 4.50
C PRO A 50 1.08 1.99 4.68
N HIS A 51 1.99 1.52 3.84
CA HIS A 51 3.45 1.59 4.03
C HIS A 51 3.97 3.03 4.07
N ALA A 52 3.65 3.86 3.07
CA ALA A 52 4.06 5.26 3.05
C ALA A 52 3.46 6.05 4.23
N GLU A 53 2.22 5.74 4.63
CA GLU A 53 1.56 6.35 5.78
C GLU A 53 2.29 6.01 7.10
N ILE A 54 2.72 4.76 7.25
CA ILE A 54 3.50 4.32 8.42
C ILE A 54 4.86 5.01 8.45
N LEU A 55 5.53 5.15 7.30
CA LEU A 55 6.78 5.87 7.19
C LEU A 55 6.62 7.35 7.54
N GLU A 56 5.53 7.99 7.13
CA GLU A 56 5.24 9.38 7.51
C GLU A 56 5.14 9.55 9.03
N ALA A 57 4.54 8.59 9.73
CA ALA A 57 4.49 8.61 11.19
C ALA A 57 5.87 8.48 11.85
N ALA A 58 6.84 7.89 11.17
CA ALA A 58 8.21 7.75 11.65
C ALA A 58 9.12 8.95 11.34
N ARG A 59 8.70 9.85 10.46
CA ARG A 59 9.51 10.98 9.97
C ARG A 59 10.11 11.82 11.09
N GLU A 60 9.31 12.19 12.06
CA GLU A 60 9.71 13.04 13.17
C GLU A 60 10.75 12.35 14.08
N GLU A 61 10.55 11.06 14.35
CA GLU A 61 11.48 10.26 15.15
C GLU A 61 12.81 10.04 14.42
N LEU A 62 12.78 9.85 13.11
CA LEU A 62 13.98 9.75 12.29
C LEU A 62 14.76 11.08 12.25
N ALA A 63 14.07 12.22 12.18
CA ALA A 63 14.70 13.54 12.25
C ALA A 63 15.47 13.74 13.56
N LYS A 64 14.91 13.31 14.69
CA LYS A 64 15.58 13.32 16.00
C LYS A 64 16.85 12.45 16.02
N LYS A 65 16.93 11.47 15.15
CA LYS A 65 18.08 10.56 15.01
C LYS A 65 19.07 11.02 13.95
N GLY A 66 18.83 12.16 13.30
CA GLY A 66 19.70 12.74 12.30
C GLY A 66 19.38 12.36 10.84
N TYR A 67 18.18 11.85 10.56
CA TYR A 67 17.79 11.44 9.22
C TYR A 67 16.65 12.28 8.65
N ASN A 68 16.82 12.68 7.38
CA ASN A 68 15.77 13.29 6.57
C ASN A 68 15.11 12.22 5.72
N LEU A 69 13.92 11.75 6.12
CA LEU A 69 13.20 10.71 5.41
C LEU A 69 12.64 11.22 4.09
N LYS A 70 13.03 10.59 3.00
CA LYS A 70 12.48 10.79 1.65
C LYS A 70 11.70 9.56 1.26
N ILE A 71 10.40 9.69 1.04
CA ILE A 71 9.52 8.59 0.68
C ILE A 71 9.28 8.64 -0.81
N VAL A 72 9.56 7.52 -1.50
CA VAL A 72 9.24 7.31 -2.92
C VAL A 72 8.15 6.27 -3.02
N GLU A 73 6.99 6.65 -3.54
CA GLU A 73 5.86 5.75 -3.66
C GLU A 73 5.91 4.95 -4.97
N TYR A 74 5.64 3.66 -4.85
CA TYR A 74 5.52 2.72 -5.97
C TYR A 74 4.18 2.00 -5.91
N THR A 75 3.52 1.85 -7.04
CA THR A 75 2.21 1.19 -7.14
C THR A 75 2.30 -0.29 -7.50
N ASP A 76 3.47 -0.78 -7.89
CA ASP A 76 3.75 -2.19 -8.20
C ASP A 76 4.75 -2.81 -7.22
N TYR A 77 4.97 -4.11 -7.34
CA TYR A 77 5.87 -4.86 -6.45
C TYR A 77 7.26 -5.12 -7.03
N VAL A 78 7.51 -4.78 -8.28
CA VAL A 78 8.79 -5.04 -8.95
C VAL A 78 9.76 -3.88 -8.80
N GLN A 79 9.29 -2.66 -9.08
CA GLN A 79 10.14 -1.46 -9.12
C GLN A 79 10.84 -1.15 -7.79
N PRO A 80 10.21 -1.29 -6.60
CA PRO A 80 10.91 -0.98 -5.36
C PRO A 80 12.17 -1.81 -5.12
N ASN A 81 12.16 -3.09 -5.51
CA ASN A 81 13.32 -3.95 -5.39
C ASN A 81 14.39 -3.65 -6.43
N LEU A 82 14.00 -3.36 -7.66
CA LEU A 82 14.95 -2.97 -8.72
C LEU A 82 15.64 -1.66 -8.38
N ALA A 83 14.89 -0.67 -7.88
CA ALA A 83 15.45 0.63 -7.48
C ALA A 83 16.41 0.49 -6.29
N LEU A 84 16.10 -0.38 -5.32
CA LEU A 84 16.98 -0.64 -4.20
C LEU A 84 18.27 -1.35 -4.65
N ASP A 85 18.15 -2.37 -5.49
CA ASP A 85 19.30 -3.11 -6.02
C ASP A 85 20.22 -2.22 -6.88
N ALA A 86 19.64 -1.26 -7.59
CA ALA A 86 20.36 -0.27 -8.38
C ALA A 86 21.05 0.83 -7.55
N GLY A 87 20.75 0.93 -6.26
CA GLY A 87 21.28 1.96 -5.37
C GLY A 87 20.53 3.29 -5.42
N ASP A 88 19.35 3.34 -6.01
CA ASP A 88 18.51 4.54 -6.07
C ASP A 88 17.75 4.77 -4.77
N LEU A 89 17.62 3.75 -3.94
CA LEU A 89 17.00 3.77 -2.62
C LEU A 89 18.00 3.26 -1.57
N ASP A 90 17.84 3.69 -0.33
CA ASP A 90 18.55 3.15 0.84
C ASP A 90 17.84 1.94 1.43
N ALA A 91 16.52 1.93 1.34
CA ALA A 91 15.66 0.84 1.80
C ALA A 91 14.34 0.83 1.03
N ASN A 92 13.57 -0.23 1.18
CA ASN A 92 12.16 -0.24 0.79
C ASN A 92 11.30 -0.87 1.88
N TYR A 93 10.02 -0.52 1.86
CA TYR A 93 9.04 -1.00 2.82
C TYR A 93 7.71 -1.29 2.09
N PHE A 94 7.48 -2.54 1.72
CA PHE A 94 6.28 -2.92 0.96
C PHE A 94 6.00 -4.43 0.94
N GLN A 95 7.00 -5.30 1.22
CA GLN A 95 6.93 -6.71 0.91
C GLN A 95 7.03 -7.61 2.13
N HIS A 96 6.53 -8.83 2.02
CA HIS A 96 6.77 -9.88 2.99
C HIS A 96 8.02 -10.69 2.62
N LEU A 97 8.58 -11.41 3.58
CA LEU A 97 9.82 -12.16 3.40
C LEU A 97 9.76 -13.20 2.26
N PRO A 98 8.68 -13.98 2.10
CA PRO A 98 8.61 -14.93 0.98
C PRO A 98 8.72 -14.28 -0.39
N TYR A 99 8.15 -13.09 -0.58
CA TYR A 99 8.29 -12.33 -1.82
C TYR A 99 9.73 -11.87 -2.06
N LEU A 100 10.39 -11.35 -1.02
CA LEU A 100 11.79 -10.92 -1.11
C LEU A 100 12.70 -12.09 -1.49
N GLU A 101 12.56 -13.24 -0.86
CA GLU A 101 13.36 -14.42 -1.15
C GLU A 101 13.14 -14.92 -2.58
N GLN A 102 11.88 -15.00 -3.02
CA GLN A 102 11.52 -15.38 -4.38
C GLN A 102 12.08 -14.38 -5.41
N PHE A 103 11.97 -13.08 -5.13
CA PHE A 103 12.50 -12.03 -6.00
C PHE A 103 14.02 -12.16 -6.19
N ASN A 104 14.76 -12.36 -5.08
CA ASN A 104 16.21 -12.59 -5.13
C ASN A 104 16.56 -13.82 -5.97
N GLU A 105 15.82 -14.92 -5.79
CA GLU A 105 16.04 -16.16 -6.54
C GLU A 105 15.78 -15.98 -8.04
N GLU A 106 14.67 -15.36 -8.40
CA GLU A 106 14.27 -15.18 -9.80
C GLU A 106 15.08 -14.12 -10.54
N ARG A 107 15.47 -13.05 -9.86
CA ARG A 107 16.10 -11.88 -10.47
C ARG A 107 17.60 -11.78 -10.21
N GLY A 108 18.16 -12.64 -9.36
CA GLY A 108 19.58 -12.62 -9.01
C GLY A 108 19.99 -11.41 -8.14
N THR A 109 19.03 -10.74 -7.51
CA THR A 109 19.28 -9.67 -6.55
C THR A 109 19.75 -10.22 -5.20
N LYS A 110 20.30 -9.38 -4.34
CA LYS A 110 20.87 -9.76 -3.05
C LYS A 110 20.34 -8.91 -1.90
N LEU A 111 19.08 -8.58 -1.98
CA LEU A 111 18.41 -7.77 -0.97
C LEU A 111 18.22 -8.56 0.32
N VAL A 112 18.33 -7.90 1.45
CA VAL A 112 18.20 -8.51 2.77
C VAL A 112 17.11 -7.83 3.59
N SER A 113 16.44 -8.58 4.45
CA SER A 113 15.45 -8.04 5.38
C SER A 113 16.13 -7.32 6.54
N ALA A 114 15.76 -6.07 6.79
CA ALA A 114 16.17 -5.33 7.98
C ALA A 114 15.29 -5.65 9.20
N GLY A 115 14.07 -6.16 8.99
CA GLY A 115 13.15 -6.54 10.03
C GLY A 115 11.71 -6.59 9.58
N ALA A 116 10.86 -7.18 10.42
CA ALA A 116 9.41 -7.23 10.22
C ALA A 116 8.76 -6.07 11.00
N ILE A 117 7.84 -5.37 10.38
CA ILE A 117 7.19 -4.19 10.95
C ILE A 117 5.72 -4.45 11.27
N HIS A 118 4.95 -4.99 10.34
CA HIS A 118 3.52 -5.28 10.52
C HIS A 118 3.07 -6.49 9.70
N TYR A 119 1.87 -6.93 9.96
CA TYR A 119 1.18 -8.01 9.26
C TYR A 119 -0.02 -7.45 8.50
N GLU A 120 -0.24 -7.94 7.27
CA GLU A 120 -1.39 -7.57 6.46
C GLU A 120 -2.24 -8.80 6.14
N PRO A 121 -3.58 -8.72 6.32
CA PRO A 121 -4.46 -9.78 5.90
C PRO A 121 -4.53 -9.86 4.37
N PHE A 122 -4.77 -11.07 3.88
CA PHE A 122 -5.02 -11.36 2.47
C PHE A 122 -6.48 -11.77 2.34
N GLY A 123 -7.25 -11.15 1.45
CA GLY A 123 -8.70 -11.33 1.43
C GLY A 123 -9.26 -11.76 0.08
N ILE A 124 -10.42 -12.42 0.13
CA ILE A 124 -11.25 -12.70 -1.03
C ILE A 124 -12.37 -11.65 -1.07
N TYR A 125 -12.48 -10.95 -2.17
CA TYR A 125 -13.40 -9.82 -2.36
C TYR A 125 -14.45 -10.13 -3.41
N ALA A 126 -15.68 -9.69 -3.15
CA ALA A 126 -16.80 -9.84 -4.06
C ALA A 126 -16.62 -8.99 -5.33
N GLY A 127 -16.83 -9.62 -6.48
CA GLY A 127 -16.97 -8.96 -7.77
C GLY A 127 -18.44 -9.05 -8.24
N LYS A 128 -18.69 -9.85 -9.28
CA LYS A 128 -20.05 -10.12 -9.78
C LYS A 128 -20.86 -11.00 -8.84
N THR A 129 -20.21 -11.83 -8.03
CA THR A 129 -20.82 -12.74 -7.08
C THR A 129 -20.63 -12.23 -5.66
N ALA A 130 -21.71 -12.15 -4.88
CA ALA A 130 -21.72 -11.50 -3.58
C ALA A 130 -21.11 -12.34 -2.45
N SER A 131 -21.14 -13.68 -2.59
CA SER A 131 -20.61 -14.60 -1.57
C SER A 131 -20.03 -15.85 -2.19
N LEU A 132 -19.16 -16.55 -1.44
CA LEU A 132 -18.52 -17.79 -1.91
C LEU A 132 -19.54 -18.92 -2.13
N ASP A 133 -20.61 -18.96 -1.36
CA ASP A 133 -21.68 -19.96 -1.48
C ASP A 133 -22.49 -19.83 -2.78
N GLU A 134 -22.48 -18.65 -3.37
CA GLU A 134 -23.22 -18.32 -4.60
C GLU A 134 -22.38 -18.51 -5.87
N LEU A 135 -21.12 -18.90 -5.75
CA LEU A 135 -20.25 -19.13 -6.91
C LEU A 135 -20.83 -20.20 -7.82
N ALA A 136 -21.03 -19.83 -9.08
CA ALA A 136 -21.51 -20.75 -10.11
C ALA A 136 -20.39 -21.65 -10.65
N ASP A 137 -20.76 -22.73 -11.33
CA ASP A 137 -19.81 -23.53 -12.09
C ASP A 137 -19.12 -22.67 -13.15
N GLY A 138 -17.79 -22.78 -13.26
CA GLY A 138 -17.00 -21.96 -14.16
C GLY A 138 -16.78 -20.52 -13.74
N ALA A 139 -17.10 -20.16 -12.48
CA ALA A 139 -16.88 -18.82 -11.96
C ALA A 139 -15.42 -18.36 -12.11
N LYS A 140 -15.22 -17.08 -12.43
CA LYS A 140 -13.91 -16.48 -12.62
C LYS A 140 -13.37 -15.93 -11.30
N VAL A 141 -12.15 -16.32 -10.97
CA VAL A 141 -11.44 -15.90 -9.77
C VAL A 141 -10.12 -15.26 -10.17
N ALA A 142 -9.96 -13.95 -9.95
CA ALA A 142 -8.70 -13.28 -10.19
C ALA A 142 -7.76 -13.43 -8.98
N VAL A 143 -6.50 -13.75 -9.26
CA VAL A 143 -5.45 -13.92 -8.26
C VAL A 143 -4.19 -13.17 -8.70
N PRO A 144 -3.31 -12.76 -7.75
CA PRO A 144 -2.01 -12.19 -8.12
C PRO A 144 -1.17 -13.20 -8.93
N ASN A 145 -0.42 -12.70 -9.90
CA ASN A 145 0.36 -13.55 -10.79
C ASN A 145 1.81 -13.78 -10.36
N ASP A 146 2.28 -13.11 -9.32
CA ASP A 146 3.59 -13.40 -8.77
C ASP A 146 3.57 -14.69 -7.96
N ALA A 147 4.65 -15.46 -8.02
CA ALA A 147 4.70 -16.82 -7.52
C ALA A 147 4.24 -16.97 -6.06
N THR A 148 4.71 -16.10 -5.18
CA THR A 148 4.38 -16.21 -3.75
C THR A 148 2.95 -15.77 -3.43
N ASN A 149 2.46 -14.70 -4.01
CA ASN A 149 1.08 -14.24 -3.76
C ASN A 149 0.06 -15.13 -4.49
N GLU A 150 0.36 -15.66 -5.66
CA GLU A 150 -0.49 -16.66 -6.30
C GLU A 150 -0.63 -17.90 -5.43
N ALA A 151 0.48 -18.45 -4.92
CA ALA A 151 0.45 -19.59 -4.01
C ALA A 151 -0.39 -19.30 -2.75
N ARG A 152 -0.23 -18.13 -2.14
CA ARG A 152 -1.06 -17.70 -1.00
C ARG A 152 -2.53 -17.61 -1.36
N ALA A 153 -2.86 -17.09 -2.55
CA ALA A 153 -4.24 -17.02 -3.03
C ALA A 153 -4.86 -18.41 -3.20
N LEU A 154 -4.13 -19.34 -3.81
CA LEU A 154 -4.60 -20.72 -3.97
C LEU A 154 -4.79 -21.43 -2.64
N LEU A 155 -3.88 -21.23 -1.68
CA LEU A 155 -4.02 -21.75 -0.31
C LEU A 155 -5.23 -21.16 0.40
N LEU A 156 -5.53 -19.87 0.20
CA LEU A 156 -6.72 -19.24 0.77
C LEU A 156 -8.01 -19.79 0.17
N LEU A 157 -8.04 -20.04 -1.12
CA LEU A 157 -9.17 -20.68 -1.79
C LEU A 157 -9.36 -22.11 -1.31
N GLU A 158 -8.29 -22.87 -1.11
CA GLU A 158 -8.32 -24.21 -0.50
C GLU A 158 -8.86 -24.18 0.93
N ALA A 159 -8.39 -23.26 1.76
CA ALA A 159 -8.86 -23.09 3.13
C ALA A 159 -10.36 -22.78 3.21
N ASN A 160 -10.94 -22.19 2.17
CA ASN A 160 -12.37 -21.94 2.06
C ASN A 160 -13.15 -23.07 1.34
N GLY A 161 -12.50 -24.20 1.09
CA GLY A 161 -13.15 -25.38 0.52
C GLY A 161 -13.49 -25.29 -0.97
N LEU A 162 -12.91 -24.32 -1.69
CA LEU A 162 -13.23 -24.07 -3.11
C LEU A 162 -12.43 -24.93 -4.07
N LEU A 163 -11.26 -25.37 -3.66
CA LEU A 163 -10.40 -26.26 -4.44
C LEU A 163 -9.48 -27.06 -3.49
N LYS A 164 -8.75 -28.00 -4.03
CA LYS A 164 -7.73 -28.75 -3.31
C LYS A 164 -6.43 -28.75 -4.08
N LEU A 165 -5.35 -28.46 -3.39
CA LEU A 165 -4.00 -28.47 -3.93
C LEU A 165 -3.33 -29.81 -3.65
N LYS A 166 -2.36 -30.17 -4.48
CA LYS A 166 -1.46 -31.29 -4.28
C LYS A 166 -0.79 -31.18 -2.91
N ASP A 167 -0.68 -32.28 -2.19
CA ASP A 167 -0.02 -32.35 -0.89
C ASP A 167 1.42 -31.80 -0.96
N GLY A 168 1.75 -30.91 -0.04
CA GLY A 168 3.09 -30.33 0.08
C GLY A 168 3.38 -29.19 -0.92
N ALA A 169 2.41 -28.71 -1.69
CA ALA A 169 2.60 -27.59 -2.63
C ALA A 169 3.01 -26.30 -1.89
N GLY A 170 2.35 -25.99 -0.78
CA GLY A 170 2.70 -24.85 0.09
C GLY A 170 2.82 -23.53 -0.65
N LEU A 171 3.79 -22.69 -0.26
CA LEU A 171 4.03 -21.37 -0.87
C LEU A 171 4.65 -21.43 -2.29
N LYS A 172 4.79 -22.61 -2.86
CA LYS A 172 5.21 -22.84 -4.25
C LYS A 172 4.06 -23.33 -5.13
N ALA A 173 2.83 -23.37 -4.60
CA ALA A 173 1.65 -23.82 -5.33
C ALA A 173 1.41 -22.98 -6.60
N THR A 174 1.09 -23.68 -7.68
CA THR A 174 0.68 -23.09 -8.94
C THR A 174 -0.68 -23.69 -9.37
N LYS A 175 -1.29 -23.13 -10.40
CA LYS A 175 -2.56 -23.66 -10.96
C LYS A 175 -2.48 -25.15 -11.32
N THR A 176 -1.31 -25.62 -11.73
CA THR A 176 -1.10 -27.03 -12.09
C THR A 176 -1.12 -27.97 -10.89
N ASP A 177 -1.01 -27.42 -9.68
CA ASP A 177 -1.10 -28.18 -8.43
C ASP A 177 -2.53 -28.36 -7.93
N ILE A 178 -3.52 -27.80 -8.61
CA ILE A 178 -4.94 -28.01 -8.28
C ILE A 178 -5.35 -29.43 -8.68
N VAL A 179 -5.66 -30.27 -7.68
CA VAL A 179 -6.06 -31.66 -7.88
C VAL A 179 -7.57 -31.86 -7.83
N GLU A 180 -8.29 -30.97 -7.14
CA GLU A 180 -9.75 -30.95 -7.13
C GLU A 180 -10.24 -29.51 -7.33
N ASN A 181 -11.19 -29.34 -8.24
CA ASN A 181 -11.82 -28.07 -8.55
C ASN A 181 -13.32 -28.31 -8.84
N PRO A 182 -14.13 -28.55 -7.78
CA PRO A 182 -15.52 -29.05 -7.94
C PRO A 182 -16.42 -28.10 -8.73
N LYS A 183 -16.18 -26.79 -8.64
CA LYS A 183 -16.97 -25.76 -9.35
C LYS A 183 -16.32 -25.32 -10.67
N ASN A 184 -15.30 -25.99 -11.13
CA ASN A 184 -14.58 -25.62 -12.34
C ASN A 184 -14.19 -24.15 -12.37
N LEU A 185 -13.70 -23.62 -11.23
CA LEU A 185 -13.28 -22.22 -11.14
C LEU A 185 -12.21 -21.91 -12.16
N ASP A 186 -12.41 -20.81 -12.87
CA ASP A 186 -11.45 -20.26 -13.83
C ASP A 186 -10.53 -19.30 -13.11
N ILE A 187 -9.31 -19.73 -12.82
CA ILE A 187 -8.32 -18.95 -12.11
C ILE A 187 -7.58 -18.03 -13.09
N LEU A 188 -7.80 -16.73 -12.96
CA LEU A 188 -7.17 -15.70 -13.79
C LEU A 188 -5.99 -15.09 -13.04
N GLU A 189 -4.81 -15.22 -13.61
CA GLU A 189 -3.57 -14.69 -13.09
C GLU A 189 -3.40 -13.24 -13.55
N VAL A 190 -3.39 -12.29 -12.62
CA VAL A 190 -3.37 -10.86 -12.88
C VAL A 190 -2.29 -10.20 -12.01
N GLU A 191 -1.58 -9.21 -12.53
CA GLU A 191 -0.65 -8.43 -11.72
C GLU A 191 -1.34 -7.91 -10.45
N ALA A 192 -0.70 -8.06 -9.29
CA ALA A 192 -1.30 -7.76 -7.98
C ALA A 192 -1.94 -6.35 -7.92
N ALA A 193 -1.25 -5.35 -8.46
CA ALA A 193 -1.74 -3.97 -8.53
C ALA A 193 -3.00 -3.80 -9.40
N GLN A 194 -3.25 -4.71 -10.34
CA GLN A 194 -4.38 -4.67 -11.26
C GLN A 194 -5.58 -5.52 -10.80
N VAL A 195 -5.37 -6.44 -9.84
CA VAL A 195 -6.45 -7.32 -9.36
C VAL A 195 -7.68 -6.54 -8.89
N PRO A 196 -7.58 -5.46 -8.10
CA PRO A 196 -8.76 -4.68 -7.69
C PRO A 196 -9.58 -4.16 -8.87
N ARG A 197 -8.94 -3.77 -9.95
CA ARG A 197 -9.61 -3.25 -11.17
C ARG A 197 -10.34 -4.33 -11.94
N SER A 198 -10.01 -5.60 -11.72
CA SER A 198 -10.67 -6.72 -12.37
C SER A 198 -12.02 -7.09 -11.75
N LEU A 199 -12.34 -6.60 -10.55
CA LEU A 199 -13.55 -6.96 -9.81
C LEU A 199 -14.84 -6.85 -10.62
N PRO A 200 -15.08 -5.83 -11.46
CA PRO A 200 -16.28 -5.75 -12.30
C PRO A 200 -16.38 -6.88 -13.34
N ASP A 201 -15.27 -7.54 -13.67
CA ASP A 201 -15.18 -8.54 -14.75
C ASP A 201 -15.07 -9.98 -14.26
N VAL A 202 -14.89 -10.17 -12.95
CA VAL A 202 -14.74 -11.49 -12.32
C VAL A 202 -15.80 -11.73 -11.25
N ASP A 203 -16.00 -12.97 -10.85
CA ASP A 203 -16.95 -13.32 -9.79
C ASP A 203 -16.42 -12.93 -8.40
N VAL A 204 -15.17 -13.28 -8.13
CA VAL A 204 -14.43 -12.88 -6.91
C VAL A 204 -12.96 -12.64 -7.25
N ALA A 205 -12.24 -11.96 -6.38
CA ALA A 205 -10.81 -11.74 -6.53
C ALA A 205 -10.08 -11.86 -5.19
N VAL A 206 -8.86 -12.35 -5.21
CA VAL A 206 -7.97 -12.39 -4.05
C VAL A 206 -7.02 -11.21 -4.12
N ILE A 207 -7.08 -10.33 -3.11
CA ILE A 207 -6.40 -9.04 -3.14
C ILE A 207 -5.52 -8.87 -1.88
N ASN A 208 -4.30 -8.39 -2.09
CA ASN A 208 -3.39 -8.03 -1.01
C ASN A 208 -3.92 -6.85 -0.20
N GLY A 209 -3.61 -6.81 1.10
CA GLY A 209 -4.15 -5.83 2.04
C GLY A 209 -3.76 -4.37 1.78
N ASN A 210 -2.77 -4.12 0.91
CA ASN A 210 -2.33 -2.77 0.53
C ASN A 210 -3.03 -2.21 -0.72
N TYR A 211 -3.94 -2.96 -1.31
CA TYR A 211 -4.70 -2.55 -2.50
C TYR A 211 -6.23 -2.46 -2.29
#